data_6bebdb5b34a9101b71950a33e9f9bd69
#
_entry.id   6bebdb5b34a9101b71950a33e9f9bd69
#
_cell.length_a   1.000
_cell.length_b   1.000
_cell.length_c   1.000
_cell.angle_alpha   90.00
_cell.angle_beta   90.00
_cell.angle_gamma   90.00
#
_symmetry.space_group_name_H-M   'P 1'
#
loop_
_entity.id
_entity.type
_entity.pdbx_description
1 polymer ?
#
loop_
_entity_poly.entity_id
_entity_poly.type
_entity_poly.pdbx_seq_one_letter_code
_entity_poly.pdbx_strand_id
1 'polypeptide(L)'
;MRRDTFLKSLAALAAAGALPVSAQTASAIKMMIPANPGGGWDTTGRALGKAMQDAGVASSVTYDNKGGAAGAIGLAQFVNSSKGDPNAVMVMGAVMLGGIITGKPPVGLDKVTPLARLTSEYNVFVLPSNSPFKSMKDVVDQLKKDPGSVKW
;
A
#
# COMPACT_ATOMS: atom_id res chain seq x y z
N MET A 1 -46.92 -6.45 29.71
CA MET A 1 -46.00 -7.58 29.40
C MET A 1 -45.69 -8.31 30.69
N ARG A 2 -45.84 -9.65 30.75
CA ARG A 2 -45.49 -10.42 31.94
C ARG A 2 -43.98 -10.45 32.10
N ARG A 3 -43.46 -10.25 33.33
CA ARG A 3 -42.04 -10.24 33.67
C ARG A 3 -41.29 -11.46 33.14
N ASP A 4 -41.96 -12.63 33.21
CA ASP A 4 -41.38 -13.89 32.72
C ASP A 4 -41.21 -13.93 31.19
N THR A 5 -42.11 -13.28 30.44
CA THR A 5 -42.01 -13.18 28.98
C THR A 5 -40.85 -12.26 28.59
N PHE A 6 -40.65 -11.15 29.32
CA PHE A 6 -39.52 -10.24 29.08
C PHE A 6 -38.18 -10.91 29.38
N LEU A 7 -38.07 -11.62 30.51
CA LEU A 7 -36.85 -12.35 30.86
C LEU A 7 -36.51 -13.48 29.86
N LYS A 8 -37.53 -14.21 29.38
CA LYS A 8 -37.34 -15.24 28.33
C LYS A 8 -36.90 -14.64 26.99
N SER A 9 -37.43 -13.48 26.62
CA SER A 9 -37.03 -12.77 25.41
C SER A 9 -35.61 -12.25 25.54
N LEU A 10 -35.18 -11.74 26.69
CA LEU A 10 -33.84 -11.28 26.94
C LEU A 10 -32.82 -12.43 26.91
N ALA A 11 -33.17 -13.58 27.49
CA ALA A 11 -32.35 -14.79 27.44
C ALA A 11 -32.22 -15.35 26.00
N ALA A 12 -33.26 -15.30 25.19
CA ALA A 12 -33.24 -15.70 23.80
C ALA A 12 -32.39 -14.76 22.95
N LEU A 13 -32.41 -13.43 23.21
CA LEU A 13 -31.53 -12.48 22.54
C LEU A 13 -30.05 -12.68 22.91
N ALA A 14 -29.78 -12.97 24.20
CA ALA A 14 -28.41 -13.27 24.66
C ALA A 14 -27.88 -14.57 24.07
N ALA A 15 -28.73 -15.60 23.91
CA ALA A 15 -28.36 -16.85 23.25
C ALA A 15 -28.16 -16.68 21.71
N ALA A 16 -28.94 -15.79 21.07
CA ALA A 16 -28.75 -15.45 19.63
C ALA A 16 -27.48 -14.63 19.39
N GLY A 17 -27.03 -13.83 20.37
CA GLY A 17 -25.75 -13.09 20.30
C GLY A 17 -24.50 -13.94 20.54
N ALA A 18 -24.67 -15.19 20.99
CA ALA A 18 -23.59 -16.16 21.17
C ALA A 18 -23.33 -17.04 19.93
N LEU A 19 -23.72 -16.56 18.74
CA LEU A 19 -23.24 -17.23 17.51
C LEU A 19 -21.71 -17.18 17.54
N PRO A 20 -21.02 -18.32 17.35
CA PRO A 20 -19.59 -18.31 17.26
C PRO A 20 -19.25 -17.35 16.12
N VAL A 21 -18.58 -16.25 16.42
CA VAL A 21 -17.83 -15.49 15.41
C VAL A 21 -16.88 -16.55 14.83
N SER A 22 -17.22 -17.08 13.65
CA SER A 22 -16.33 -17.97 12.94
C SER A 22 -15.00 -17.25 12.89
N ALA A 23 -14.01 -17.74 13.62
CA ALA A 23 -12.65 -17.25 13.52
C ALA A 23 -12.31 -17.35 12.02
N GLN A 24 -12.28 -16.21 11.36
CA GLN A 24 -11.98 -16.14 9.93
C GLN A 24 -10.62 -16.79 9.79
N THR A 25 -10.57 -17.96 9.15
CA THR A 25 -9.31 -18.68 8.93
C THR A 25 -8.35 -17.70 8.27
N ALA A 26 -7.22 -17.47 8.92
CA ALA A 26 -6.22 -16.56 8.42
C ALA A 26 -5.87 -16.94 6.97
N SER A 27 -6.03 -15.99 6.06
CA SER A 27 -5.89 -16.23 4.62
C SER A 27 -4.41 -16.17 4.20
N ALA A 28 -4.06 -16.91 3.16
CA ALA A 28 -2.78 -16.72 2.47
C ALA A 28 -2.88 -15.47 1.59
N ILE A 29 -2.12 -14.42 1.91
CA ILE A 29 -2.14 -13.14 1.20
C ILE A 29 -1.10 -13.14 0.09
N LYS A 30 -1.47 -12.61 -1.07
CA LYS A 30 -0.58 -12.32 -2.19
C LYS A 30 -0.37 -10.81 -2.25
N MET A 31 0.84 -10.36 -1.99
CA MET A 31 1.16 -8.93 -1.96
C MET A 31 2.00 -8.54 -3.19
N MET A 32 1.40 -7.77 -4.08
CA MET A 32 2.09 -7.11 -5.18
C MET A 32 2.85 -5.90 -4.66
N ILE A 33 4.14 -5.82 -4.98
CA ILE A 33 5.01 -4.68 -4.68
C ILE A 33 5.55 -4.16 -6.03
N PRO A 34 4.99 -3.07 -6.57
CA PRO A 34 5.37 -2.56 -7.89
C PRO A 34 6.69 -1.78 -7.86
N ALA A 35 7.71 -2.38 -7.25
CA ALA A 35 9.06 -1.86 -7.08
C ALA A 35 10.08 -3.00 -7.03
N ASN A 36 11.35 -2.66 -7.22
CA ASN A 36 12.43 -3.60 -7.01
C ASN A 36 12.57 -3.93 -5.51
N PRO A 37 13.05 -5.13 -5.17
CA PRO A 37 13.34 -5.51 -3.79
C PRO A 37 14.30 -4.51 -3.12
N GLY A 38 14.09 -4.27 -1.80
CA GLY A 38 14.92 -3.39 -0.98
C GLY A 38 14.54 -1.90 -1.01
N GLY A 39 13.65 -1.49 -1.89
CA GLY A 39 13.12 -0.12 -1.91
C GLY A 39 12.07 0.15 -0.83
N GLY A 40 11.64 1.41 -0.70
CA GLY A 40 10.69 1.83 0.33
C GLY A 40 9.36 1.07 0.29
N TRP A 41 8.80 0.81 -0.89
CA TRP A 41 7.56 0.03 -1.01
C TRP A 41 7.77 -1.45 -0.66
N ASP A 42 8.94 -2.01 -0.97
CA ASP A 42 9.26 -3.38 -0.58
C ASP A 42 9.40 -3.51 0.94
N THR A 43 10.12 -2.59 1.57
CA THR A 43 10.27 -2.54 3.02
C THR A 43 8.91 -2.39 3.72
N THR A 44 8.07 -1.46 3.23
CA THR A 44 6.72 -1.24 3.76
C THR A 44 5.84 -2.47 3.58
N GLY A 45 5.85 -3.08 2.39
CA GLY A 45 5.06 -4.28 2.12
C GLY A 45 5.45 -5.46 3.00
N ARG A 46 6.75 -5.68 3.21
CA ARG A 46 7.23 -6.77 4.08
C ARG A 46 6.90 -6.50 5.55
N ALA A 47 7.01 -5.26 6.01
CA ALA A 47 6.61 -4.88 7.37
C ALA A 47 5.11 -5.09 7.59
N LEU A 48 4.27 -4.68 6.62
CA LEU A 48 2.82 -4.94 6.67
C LEU A 48 2.51 -6.43 6.70
N GLY A 49 3.11 -7.21 5.80
CA GLY A 49 2.87 -8.65 5.74
C GLY A 49 3.28 -9.36 7.03
N LYS A 50 4.41 -8.97 7.62
CA LYS A 50 4.82 -9.48 8.93
C LYS A 50 3.78 -9.12 10.01
N ALA A 51 3.35 -7.88 10.07
CA ALA A 51 2.33 -7.44 11.04
C ALA A 51 1.01 -8.21 10.88
N MET A 52 0.57 -8.48 9.65
CA MET A 52 -0.63 -9.29 9.38
C MET A 52 -0.48 -10.73 9.88
N GLN A 53 0.70 -11.33 9.73
CA GLN A 53 0.98 -12.68 10.25
C GLN A 53 1.06 -12.69 11.78
N ASP A 54 1.77 -11.74 12.38
CA ASP A 54 1.89 -11.61 13.84
C ASP A 54 0.52 -11.38 14.51
N ALA A 55 -0.38 -10.66 13.85
CA ALA A 55 -1.75 -10.42 14.31
C ALA A 55 -2.72 -11.58 14.00
N GLY A 56 -2.28 -12.66 13.37
CA GLY A 56 -3.12 -13.79 13.00
C GLY A 56 -4.14 -13.49 11.87
N VAL A 57 -4.01 -12.35 11.19
CA VAL A 57 -4.86 -11.96 10.05
C VAL A 57 -4.50 -12.73 8.78
N ALA A 58 -3.21 -13.03 8.61
CA ALA A 58 -2.72 -13.84 7.50
C ALA A 58 -1.97 -15.07 8.00
N SER A 59 -2.26 -16.23 7.40
CA SER A 59 -1.50 -17.46 7.66
C SER A 59 -0.12 -17.43 6.99
N SER A 60 -0.03 -16.78 5.84
CA SER A 60 1.20 -16.54 5.10
C SER A 60 1.06 -15.31 4.20
N VAL A 61 2.19 -14.71 3.83
CA VAL A 61 2.23 -13.62 2.85
C VAL A 61 3.30 -13.93 1.81
N THR A 62 2.91 -13.98 0.54
CA THR A 62 3.84 -14.07 -0.59
C THR A 62 4.00 -12.69 -1.22
N TYR A 63 5.21 -12.37 -1.69
CA TYR A 63 5.54 -11.07 -2.25
C TYR A 63 5.93 -11.22 -3.72
N ASP A 64 5.28 -10.44 -4.60
CA ASP A 64 5.64 -10.32 -6.01
C ASP A 64 6.17 -8.91 -6.28
N ASN A 65 7.47 -8.80 -6.54
CA ASN A 65 8.11 -7.53 -6.86
C ASN A 65 8.08 -7.30 -8.38
N LYS A 66 7.45 -6.19 -8.81
CA LYS A 66 7.30 -5.86 -10.24
C LYS A 66 7.56 -4.37 -10.48
N GLY A 67 8.82 -3.98 -10.49
CA GLY A 67 9.24 -2.60 -10.76
C GLY A 67 9.06 -2.19 -12.22
N GLY A 68 9.18 -0.88 -12.47
CA GLY A 68 9.17 -0.26 -13.79
C GLY A 68 8.05 0.75 -13.99
N ALA A 69 8.33 1.80 -14.78
CA ALA A 69 7.43 2.89 -15.12
C ALA A 69 6.70 3.50 -13.90
N ALA A 70 7.46 3.85 -12.85
CA ALA A 70 6.93 4.35 -11.58
C ALA A 70 5.87 3.44 -10.92
N GLY A 71 5.94 2.12 -11.17
CA GLY A 71 5.01 1.12 -10.65
C GLY A 71 3.85 0.76 -11.59
N ALA A 72 3.71 1.43 -12.73
CA ALA A 72 2.59 1.18 -13.66
C ALA A 72 2.59 -0.24 -14.22
N ILE A 73 3.77 -0.88 -14.39
CA ILE A 73 3.88 -2.27 -14.85
C ILE A 73 3.25 -3.22 -13.82
N GLY A 74 3.61 -3.07 -12.54
CA GLY A 74 3.05 -3.89 -11.47
C GLY A 74 1.56 -3.63 -11.26
N LEU A 75 1.08 -2.38 -11.39
CA LEU A 75 -0.33 -2.06 -11.35
C LEU A 75 -1.11 -2.77 -12.45
N ALA A 76 -0.63 -2.73 -13.68
CA ALA A 76 -1.29 -3.40 -14.81
C ALA A 76 -1.35 -4.92 -14.59
N GLN A 77 -0.26 -5.53 -14.13
CA GLN A 77 -0.24 -6.95 -13.78
C GLN A 77 -1.25 -7.26 -12.67
N PHE A 78 -1.26 -6.49 -11.59
CA PHE A 78 -2.17 -6.69 -10.46
C PHE A 78 -3.64 -6.65 -10.90
N VAL A 79 -4.03 -5.62 -11.67
CA VAL A 79 -5.40 -5.48 -12.19
C VAL A 79 -5.79 -6.64 -13.10
N ASN A 80 -4.88 -7.11 -13.96
CA ASN A 80 -5.19 -8.15 -14.92
C ASN A 80 -5.22 -9.56 -14.32
N SER A 81 -4.36 -9.84 -13.33
CA SER A 81 -4.20 -11.20 -12.78
C SER A 81 -4.89 -11.43 -11.44
N SER A 82 -5.29 -10.37 -10.73
CA SER A 82 -5.81 -10.50 -9.36
C SER A 82 -7.22 -9.93 -9.19
N LYS A 83 -7.91 -9.63 -10.28
CA LYS A 83 -9.27 -9.10 -10.23
C LYS A 83 -10.21 -10.08 -9.55
N GLY A 84 -10.87 -9.63 -8.47
CA GLY A 84 -11.81 -10.45 -7.70
C GLY A 84 -11.14 -11.43 -6.73
N ASP A 85 -9.82 -11.47 -6.63
CA ASP A 85 -9.14 -12.26 -5.61
C ASP A 85 -9.16 -11.50 -4.26
N PRO A 86 -9.90 -11.97 -3.24
CA PRO A 86 -10.01 -11.31 -1.95
C PRO A 86 -8.71 -11.33 -1.14
N ASN A 87 -7.75 -12.17 -1.56
CA ASN A 87 -6.48 -12.34 -0.88
C ASN A 87 -5.33 -11.59 -1.56
N ALA A 88 -5.63 -10.85 -2.64
CA ALA A 88 -4.61 -10.06 -3.33
C ALA A 88 -4.62 -8.61 -2.85
N VAL A 89 -3.47 -8.11 -2.46
CA VAL A 89 -3.27 -6.72 -2.05
C VAL A 89 -2.05 -6.13 -2.77
N MET A 90 -2.00 -4.81 -2.89
CA MET A 90 -0.88 -4.11 -3.49
C MET A 90 -0.45 -2.94 -2.59
N VAL A 91 0.86 -2.76 -2.45
CA VAL A 91 1.45 -1.59 -1.76
C VAL A 91 1.94 -0.60 -2.81
N MET A 92 1.59 0.68 -2.64
CA MET A 92 2.01 1.73 -3.54
C MET A 92 2.22 3.06 -2.80
N GLY A 93 2.74 4.07 -3.49
CA GLY A 93 2.93 5.41 -2.93
C GLY A 93 2.74 6.53 -3.96
N ALA A 94 2.97 7.77 -3.54
CA ALA A 94 2.75 8.97 -4.33
C ALA A 94 3.51 8.99 -5.68
N VAL A 95 4.64 8.30 -5.78
CA VAL A 95 5.41 8.17 -7.04
C VAL A 95 4.56 7.53 -8.13
N MET A 96 3.72 6.54 -7.80
CA MET A 96 2.81 5.93 -8.78
C MET A 96 1.77 6.93 -9.29
N LEU A 97 1.21 7.78 -8.41
CA LEU A 97 0.29 8.85 -8.83
C LEU A 97 0.96 9.79 -9.84
N GLY A 98 2.17 10.24 -9.53
CA GLY A 98 2.96 11.05 -10.46
C GLY A 98 3.22 10.34 -11.79
N GLY A 99 3.61 9.07 -11.75
CA GLY A 99 3.85 8.24 -12.93
C GLY A 99 2.61 8.06 -13.80
N ILE A 100 1.42 7.93 -13.19
CA ILE A 100 0.15 7.83 -13.92
C ILE A 100 -0.19 9.16 -14.60
N ILE A 101 -0.01 10.29 -13.91
CA ILE A 101 -0.30 11.62 -14.46
C ILE A 101 0.61 11.94 -15.66
N THR A 102 1.89 11.65 -15.53
CA THR A 102 2.88 12.00 -16.55
C THR A 102 2.95 10.97 -17.69
N GLY A 103 2.90 9.69 -17.35
CA GLY A 103 3.07 8.58 -18.29
C GLY A 103 1.77 8.11 -18.97
N LYS A 104 0.61 8.47 -18.40
CA LYS A 104 -0.73 8.10 -18.90
C LYS A 104 -0.83 6.62 -19.31
N PRO A 105 -0.51 5.69 -18.40
CA PRO A 105 -0.57 4.26 -18.70
C PRO A 105 -2.03 3.83 -18.97
N PRO A 106 -2.26 2.73 -19.70
CA PRO A 106 -3.59 2.26 -20.03
C PRO A 106 -4.40 1.76 -18.81
N VAL A 107 -3.73 1.47 -17.69
CA VAL A 107 -4.35 1.05 -16.43
C VAL A 107 -4.06 2.08 -15.36
N GLY A 108 -5.10 2.62 -14.75
CA GLY A 108 -5.02 3.60 -13.67
C GLY A 108 -5.53 3.05 -12.34
N LEU A 109 -5.46 3.88 -11.30
CA LEU A 109 -5.92 3.54 -9.94
C LEU A 109 -7.44 3.46 -9.81
N ASP A 110 -8.20 3.87 -10.81
CA ASP A 110 -9.65 3.68 -10.92
C ASP A 110 -10.06 2.19 -11.02
N LYS A 111 -9.09 1.31 -11.26
CA LYS A 111 -9.30 -0.16 -11.35
C LYS A 111 -9.02 -0.90 -10.04
N VAL A 112 -8.60 -0.20 -8.99
CA VAL A 112 -8.29 -0.78 -7.68
C VAL A 112 -9.04 -0.04 -6.57
N THR A 113 -9.25 -0.71 -5.45
CA THR A 113 -9.91 -0.14 -4.27
C THR A 113 -8.86 0.26 -3.24
N PRO A 114 -8.73 1.57 -2.91
CA PRO A 114 -7.87 2.00 -1.82
C PRO A 114 -8.37 1.46 -0.48
N LEU A 115 -7.48 0.88 0.32
CA LEU A 115 -7.82 0.32 1.64
C LEU A 115 -7.39 1.23 2.78
N ALA A 116 -6.11 1.59 2.83
CA ALA A 116 -5.54 2.39 3.90
C ALA A 116 -4.29 3.14 3.47
N ARG A 117 -4.02 4.28 4.11
CA ARG A 117 -2.72 4.94 4.08
C ARG A 117 -1.89 4.45 5.26
N LEU A 118 -0.79 3.78 4.99
CA LEU A 118 0.07 3.16 5.99
C LEU A 118 1.06 4.17 6.60
N THR A 119 1.68 4.99 5.75
CA THR A 119 2.75 5.92 6.14
C THR A 119 2.57 7.29 5.48
N SER A 120 3.20 8.29 6.07
CA SER A 120 3.48 9.58 5.45
C SER A 120 4.98 9.83 5.58
N GLU A 121 5.58 10.40 4.55
CA GLU A 121 7.01 10.67 4.50
C GLU A 121 7.27 12.07 3.94
N TYR A 122 8.45 12.60 4.21
CA TYR A 122 8.93 13.86 3.67
C TYR A 122 10.13 13.61 2.78
N ASN A 123 10.17 14.30 1.64
CA ASN A 123 11.36 14.31 0.79
C ASN A 123 12.39 15.26 1.39
N VAL A 124 13.63 14.82 1.46
CA VAL A 124 14.77 15.61 1.93
C VAL A 124 15.75 15.76 0.77
N PHE A 125 16.10 17.00 0.48
CA PHE A 125 17.17 17.31 -0.46
C PHE A 125 18.49 17.44 0.29
N VAL A 126 19.48 16.71 -0.14
CA VAL A 126 20.84 16.76 0.44
C VAL A 126 21.85 17.10 -0.63
N LEU A 127 22.89 17.81 -0.24
CA LEU A 127 24.03 18.12 -1.10
C LEU A 127 25.28 17.46 -0.50
N PRO A 128 26.16 16.87 -1.32
CA PRO A 128 27.44 16.40 -0.85
C PRO A 128 28.24 17.56 -0.23
N SER A 129 29.06 17.29 0.79
CA SER A 129 29.84 18.32 1.47
C SER A 129 30.80 19.07 0.55
N ASN A 130 31.29 18.40 -0.47
CA ASN A 130 32.15 18.94 -1.53
C ASN A 130 31.39 19.52 -2.72
N SER A 131 30.05 19.60 -2.68
CA SER A 131 29.25 20.18 -3.75
C SER A 131 29.59 21.66 -3.96
N PRO A 132 29.61 22.16 -5.19
CA PRO A 132 29.71 23.60 -5.48
C PRO A 132 28.44 24.36 -5.01
N PHE A 133 27.30 23.66 -4.92
CA PHE A 133 26.04 24.21 -4.39
C PHE A 133 26.04 24.13 -2.86
N LYS A 134 25.57 25.18 -2.19
CA LYS A 134 25.48 25.25 -0.73
C LYS A 134 24.06 25.44 -0.24
N SER A 135 23.12 25.69 -1.15
CA SER A 135 21.71 25.90 -0.87
C SER A 135 20.82 25.39 -1.99
N MET A 136 19.54 25.19 -1.70
CA MET A 136 18.53 24.91 -2.73
C MET A 136 18.40 26.05 -3.75
N LYS A 137 18.66 27.30 -3.31
CA LYS A 137 18.66 28.42 -4.24
C LYS A 137 19.71 28.27 -5.31
N ASP A 138 20.93 27.85 -4.97
CA ASP A 138 22.02 27.65 -5.93
C ASP A 138 21.64 26.55 -6.96
N VAL A 139 21.02 25.45 -6.46
CA VAL A 139 20.53 24.37 -7.33
C VAL A 139 19.45 24.87 -8.28
N VAL A 140 18.48 25.62 -7.79
CA VAL A 140 17.39 26.19 -8.62
C VAL A 140 17.92 27.19 -9.63
N ASP A 141 18.85 28.04 -9.26
CA ASP A 141 19.46 29.02 -10.18
C ASP A 141 20.25 28.31 -11.27
N GLN A 142 20.93 27.21 -10.96
CA GLN A 142 21.63 26.39 -11.94
C GLN A 142 20.63 25.68 -12.89
N LEU A 143 19.56 25.09 -12.34
CA LEU A 143 18.51 24.44 -13.15
C LEU A 143 17.82 25.42 -14.12
N LYS A 144 17.67 26.70 -13.73
CA LYS A 144 17.14 27.72 -14.63
C LYS A 144 18.09 28.04 -15.79
N LYS A 145 19.40 27.96 -15.56
CA LYS A 145 20.42 28.18 -16.60
C LYS A 145 20.55 26.98 -17.52
N ASP A 146 20.61 25.80 -16.95
CA ASP A 146 20.78 24.53 -17.66
C ASP A 146 20.03 23.41 -16.92
N PRO A 147 18.81 23.06 -17.36
CA PRO A 147 17.99 22.02 -16.72
C PRO A 147 18.62 20.64 -16.70
N GLY A 148 19.56 20.35 -17.59
CA GLY A 148 20.25 19.08 -17.67
C GLY A 148 21.51 18.95 -16.82
N SER A 149 21.98 20.05 -16.22
CA SER A 149 23.27 20.09 -15.49
C SER A 149 23.21 19.55 -14.07
N VAL A 150 22.04 19.46 -13.47
CA VAL A 150 21.84 18.90 -12.12
C VAL A 150 21.24 17.50 -12.24
N LYS A 151 21.95 16.52 -11.68
CA LYS A 151 21.47 15.12 -11.63
C LYS A 151 20.92 14.85 -10.23
N TRP A 152 19.77 14.21 -10.19
CA TRP A 152 19.04 13.85 -8.98
C TRP A 152 19.31 12.40 -8.58
#